data_974b19ea61143109c0b046a9709a6dc8
#
_entry.id   974b19ea61143109c0b046a9709a6dc8
#
_cell.length_a   1.000
_cell.length_b   1.000
_cell.length_c   1.000
_cell.angle_alpha   90.00
_cell.angle_beta   90.00
_cell.angle_gamma   90.00
#
_symmetry.space_group_name_H-M   'P 1'
#
loop_
_entity.id
_entity.type
_entity.pdbx_description
1 polymer ?
#
loop_
_entity_poly.entity_id
_entity_poly.type
_entity_poly.pdbx_seq_one_letter_code
_entity_poly.pdbx_strand_id
1 'polypeptide(L)'
;MLAVDHTIHDFPPGPLDVYRKKASFDWRKLKLLLEDEKLWRFKMRLWQKLEKDPLFRPLNELTLDAQRKRSAKRMLRVVAMNFLPLEDVVNDPRLPIALMLALFQYDASLTGKYIVALSMFSNAMLGLGTERHLHYYTESMEGKIIGCYALTEIAHGSNTKAMRTFAKFDPATQKFFLHTPDFEAAKCWVGNLGANFADLSSGRAVIVSVCVAFMSKALPIAVRYAAVRRQFGHENEEELPIIEYPLHQWRLIPYLAAAIVLKNFGEFFSAIIAEFHLMCLFFQAKLGREIHSLSCAAKPLAGWLTNLTIQECREACGGHGYLKIAGLCDLREDTDANTTYEGDNNVLTQQTSNWLLQLWSKRKDPGVLDFPLGSVTLIADADKILKSKFSAKSIQEAISPKELQSAFQWLICHLLKSTTAKMESLSKKSLDSFSVKNHSQVYSARTLSLVYCEHFLLKKILERAESVKTDRSLHEILLKVSSLYGAWSLEKHLATLYQGGYVKGELPATFLRDGIVDLCSELKDDAVSLADVLAPCDFALNSAIGMSDGEVNFEIDLYLSREVFHFQKIELF
;
A
#
# COMPACT_ATOMS: atom_id res chain seq x y z
N MET A 1 29.60 7.37 -6.99
CA MET A 1 29.74 6.78 -5.65
C MET A 1 29.04 7.72 -4.68
N LEU A 2 27.81 7.41 -4.26
CA LEU A 2 27.12 8.17 -3.22
C LEU A 2 27.81 7.82 -1.89
N ALA A 3 28.30 8.85 -1.19
CA ALA A 3 28.84 8.69 0.16
C ALA A 3 27.69 8.30 1.10
N VAL A 4 27.60 7.04 1.46
CA VAL A 4 26.53 6.44 2.26
C VAL A 4 26.60 6.84 3.75
N ASP A 5 27.59 7.63 4.11
CA ASP A 5 28.17 7.57 5.45
C ASP A 5 27.48 8.37 6.57
N HIS A 6 26.44 9.17 6.35
CA HIS A 6 25.87 9.95 7.46
C HIS A 6 24.34 10.10 7.45
N THR A 7 23.63 9.45 6.53
CA THR A 7 22.18 9.66 6.35
C THR A 7 21.34 8.70 7.17
N ILE A 8 21.80 7.48 7.35
CA ILE A 8 21.13 6.42 8.12
C ILE A 8 22.09 5.91 9.17
N HIS A 9 21.74 6.15 10.44
CA HIS A 9 22.53 5.68 11.58
C HIS A 9 22.50 4.14 11.71
N ASP A 10 23.54 3.59 12.33
CA ASP A 10 23.54 2.19 12.74
C ASP A 10 22.47 1.95 13.79
N PHE A 11 21.95 0.73 13.79
CA PHE A 11 21.09 0.28 14.87
C PHE A 11 21.92 0.04 16.15
N PRO A 12 21.31 0.16 17.34
CA PRO A 12 21.94 -0.31 18.56
C PRO A 12 22.36 -1.77 18.41
N PRO A 13 23.54 -2.14 18.95
CA PRO A 13 23.98 -3.53 18.92
C PRO A 13 23.03 -4.42 19.73
N GLY A 14 22.78 -5.63 19.23
CA GLY A 14 21.87 -6.56 19.90
C GLY A 14 21.72 -7.91 19.19
N PRO A 15 20.78 -8.74 19.64
CA PRO A 15 20.57 -10.10 19.13
C PRO A 15 20.33 -10.20 17.62
N LEU A 16 19.81 -9.13 16.98
CA LEU A 16 19.56 -9.10 15.54
C LEU A 16 20.83 -9.00 14.68
N ASP A 17 21.96 -8.62 15.27
CA ASP A 17 23.22 -8.45 14.53
C ASP A 17 23.71 -9.74 13.88
N VAL A 18 23.33 -10.90 14.42
CA VAL A 18 23.65 -12.21 13.83
C VAL A 18 23.10 -12.33 12.42
N TYR A 19 21.85 -11.92 12.21
CA TYR A 19 21.21 -11.94 10.88
C TYR A 19 21.67 -10.78 9.99
N ARG A 20 21.83 -9.57 10.54
CA ARG A 20 22.35 -8.42 9.77
C ARG A 20 23.72 -8.69 9.17
N LYS A 21 24.60 -9.41 9.90
CA LYS A 21 25.93 -9.80 9.40
C LYS A 21 25.90 -10.86 8.30
N LYS A 22 24.83 -11.65 8.22
CA LYS A 22 24.65 -12.67 7.17
C LYS A 22 24.06 -12.10 5.88
N ALA A 23 23.46 -10.90 5.92
CA ALA A 23 22.79 -10.31 4.78
C ALA A 23 23.69 -10.19 3.54
N SER A 24 23.18 -10.58 2.40
CA SER A 24 23.87 -10.57 1.10
C SER A 24 24.03 -9.19 0.48
N PHE A 25 23.40 -8.16 1.06
CA PHE A 25 23.37 -6.79 0.54
C PHE A 25 23.44 -5.74 1.64
N ASP A 26 23.77 -4.50 1.25
CA ASP A 26 23.71 -3.33 2.14
C ASP A 26 22.28 -2.78 2.21
N TRP A 27 21.62 -2.96 3.35
CA TRP A 27 20.24 -2.52 3.57
C TRP A 27 20.07 -0.99 3.47
N ARG A 28 21.11 -0.19 3.82
CA ARG A 28 21.05 1.27 3.71
C ARG A 28 21.01 1.72 2.27
N LYS A 29 21.82 1.09 1.42
CA LYS A 29 21.80 1.36 -0.02
C LYS A 29 20.45 1.00 -0.62
N LEU A 30 19.87 -0.15 -0.25
CA LEU A 30 18.55 -0.54 -0.75
C LEU A 30 17.46 0.40 -0.23
N LYS A 31 17.53 0.82 1.02
CA LYS A 31 16.58 1.80 1.59
C LYS A 31 16.60 3.12 0.82
N LEU A 32 17.78 3.67 0.53
CA LEU A 32 17.94 4.91 -0.23
C LEU A 32 17.65 4.75 -1.73
N LEU A 33 17.70 3.54 -2.27
CA LEU A 33 17.24 3.24 -3.62
C LEU A 33 15.71 3.26 -3.72
N LEU A 34 15.01 2.77 -2.69
CA LEU A 34 13.56 2.66 -2.61
C LEU A 34 12.88 3.86 -1.94
N GLU A 35 13.65 4.81 -1.42
CA GLU A 35 13.14 6.02 -0.80
C GLU A 35 14.16 7.15 -0.98
N ASP A 36 13.72 8.25 -1.57
CA ASP A 36 14.57 9.41 -1.80
C ASP A 36 15.20 9.91 -0.49
N GLU A 37 16.51 10.16 -0.50
CA GLU A 37 17.27 10.59 0.68
C GLU A 37 16.72 11.87 1.33
N LYS A 38 16.27 12.86 0.52
CA LYS A 38 15.69 14.10 1.05
C LYS A 38 14.39 13.82 1.79
N LEU A 39 13.55 12.94 1.24
CA LEU A 39 12.29 12.56 1.87
C LEU A 39 12.53 11.75 3.15
N TRP A 40 13.52 10.85 3.15
CA TRP A 40 13.92 10.13 4.35
C TRP A 40 14.44 11.08 5.45
N ARG A 41 15.33 12.01 5.11
CA ARG A 41 15.83 13.04 6.06
C ARG A 41 14.70 13.91 6.60
N PHE A 42 13.72 14.24 5.76
CA PHE A 42 12.54 15.00 6.17
C PHE A 42 11.71 14.21 7.22
N LYS A 43 11.42 12.93 6.96
CA LYS A 43 10.70 12.06 7.91
C LYS A 43 11.46 11.92 9.23
N MET A 44 12.75 11.71 9.19
CA MET A 44 13.58 11.60 10.39
C MET A 44 13.53 12.87 11.24
N ARG A 45 13.64 14.06 10.64
CA ARG A 45 13.51 15.34 11.35
C ARG A 45 12.13 15.50 12.00
N LEU A 46 11.08 15.07 11.30
CA LEU A 46 9.72 15.08 11.85
C LEU A 46 9.65 14.19 13.10
N TRP A 47 10.02 12.91 13.00
CA TRP A 47 9.94 11.97 14.11
C TRP A 47 10.78 12.40 15.31
N GLN A 48 12.00 12.88 15.10
CA GLN A 48 12.86 13.42 16.16
C GLN A 48 12.25 14.63 16.89
N LYS A 49 11.47 15.45 16.18
CA LYS A 49 10.78 16.58 16.80
C LYS A 49 9.53 16.14 17.56
N LEU A 50 8.78 15.17 17.02
CA LEU A 50 7.62 14.59 17.70
C LEU A 50 8.04 13.84 18.97
N GLU A 51 9.12 13.07 18.93
CA GLU A 51 9.64 12.30 20.07
C GLU A 51 9.99 13.17 21.28
N LYS A 52 10.50 14.38 21.03
CA LYS A 52 10.83 15.36 22.08
C LYS A 52 9.61 16.03 22.71
N ASP A 53 8.45 16.03 22.06
CA ASP A 53 7.24 16.66 22.58
C ASP A 53 6.42 15.65 23.42
N PRO A 54 6.18 15.94 24.72
CA PRO A 54 5.43 15.04 25.61
C PRO A 54 4.02 14.65 25.11
N LEU A 55 3.40 15.46 24.25
CA LEU A 55 2.09 15.17 23.66
C LEU A 55 2.11 13.91 22.79
N PHE A 56 3.26 13.58 22.20
CA PHE A 56 3.41 12.44 21.28
C PHE A 56 3.90 11.16 21.98
N ARG A 57 4.18 11.20 23.30
CA ARG A 57 4.52 9.98 24.03
C ARG A 57 3.34 9.01 24.02
N PRO A 58 3.59 7.69 23.91
CA PRO A 58 2.55 6.68 24.07
C PRO A 58 1.86 6.83 25.43
N LEU A 59 0.55 6.66 25.48
CA LEU A 59 -0.21 6.48 26.72
C LEU A 59 -1.09 5.25 26.51
N ASN A 60 -0.93 4.32 27.42
CA ASN A 60 -1.72 3.11 27.49
C ASN A 60 -3.07 3.42 28.11
N GLU A 61 -4.13 3.01 28.03
CA GLU A 61 -5.39 3.22 28.79
C GLU A 61 -6.09 4.58 28.61
N LEU A 62 -6.35 4.97 27.37
CA LEU A 62 -7.24 6.08 27.10
C LEU A 62 -8.62 5.57 26.66
N THR A 63 -9.70 6.18 27.20
CA THR A 63 -11.02 6.00 26.62
C THR A 63 -11.05 6.49 25.17
N LEU A 64 -11.95 5.98 24.35
CA LEU A 64 -12.08 6.37 22.94
C LEU A 64 -12.19 7.89 22.76
N ASP A 65 -12.96 8.56 23.64
CA ASP A 65 -13.08 10.03 23.58
C ASP A 65 -11.78 10.75 23.96
N ALA A 66 -11.02 10.23 24.91
CA ALA A 66 -9.73 10.78 25.26
C ALA A 66 -8.71 10.58 24.11
N GLN A 67 -8.73 9.44 23.44
CA GLN A 67 -7.92 9.17 22.23
C GLN A 67 -8.28 10.15 21.10
N ARG A 68 -9.56 10.36 20.81
CA ARG A 68 -10.06 11.31 19.81
C ARG A 68 -9.61 12.75 20.09
N LYS A 69 -9.75 13.19 21.35
CA LYS A 69 -9.31 14.52 21.81
C LYS A 69 -7.80 14.68 21.69
N ARG A 70 -7.05 13.63 22.04
CA ARG A 70 -5.58 13.63 21.93
C ARG A 70 -5.12 13.71 20.48
N SER A 71 -5.69 12.90 19.57
CA SER A 71 -5.38 12.96 18.15
C SER A 71 -5.68 14.34 17.54
N ALA A 72 -6.76 15.00 17.97
CA ALA A 72 -7.06 16.37 17.54
C ALA A 72 -6.01 17.38 18.06
N LYS A 73 -5.58 17.27 19.33
CA LYS A 73 -4.50 18.10 19.89
C LYS A 73 -3.18 17.87 19.18
N ARG A 74 -2.84 16.62 18.86
CA ARG A 74 -1.64 16.26 18.09
C ARG A 74 -1.68 16.87 16.69
N MET A 75 -2.84 16.80 16.00
CA MET A 75 -3.03 17.42 14.68
C MET A 75 -2.73 18.94 14.74
N LEU A 76 -3.36 19.66 15.65
CA LEU A 76 -3.13 21.11 15.81
C LEU A 76 -1.66 21.41 16.17
N ARG A 77 -1.01 20.55 16.94
CA ARG A 77 0.39 20.70 17.28
C ARG A 77 1.30 20.50 16.06
N VAL A 78 1.01 19.51 15.20
CA VAL A 78 1.74 19.30 13.93
C VAL A 78 1.61 20.51 13.02
N VAL A 79 0.40 21.07 12.89
CA VAL A 79 0.17 22.31 12.13
C VAL A 79 1.00 23.46 12.68
N ALA A 80 0.96 23.67 14.01
CA ALA A 80 1.74 24.73 14.68
C ALA A 80 3.26 24.55 14.55
N MET A 81 3.74 23.33 14.33
CA MET A 81 5.17 23.08 14.07
C MET A 81 5.64 23.54 12.69
N ASN A 82 4.72 23.81 11.77
CA ASN A 82 4.97 24.32 10.42
C ASN A 82 6.06 23.53 9.65
N PHE A 83 5.88 22.22 9.52
CA PHE A 83 6.84 21.36 8.80
C PHE A 83 6.83 21.53 7.29
N LEU A 84 5.79 22.15 6.73
CA LEU A 84 5.60 22.36 5.30
C LEU A 84 5.35 23.85 5.00
N PRO A 85 6.38 24.72 5.10
CA PRO A 85 6.28 26.05 4.54
C PRO A 85 5.93 25.98 3.04
N LEU A 86 5.14 26.93 2.55
CA LEU A 86 4.68 26.93 1.15
C LEU A 86 5.86 26.90 0.16
N GLU A 87 6.95 27.58 0.49
CA GLU A 87 8.19 27.59 -0.31
C GLU A 87 8.76 26.18 -0.49
N ASP A 88 8.80 25.38 0.59
CA ASP A 88 9.31 23.99 0.54
C ASP A 88 8.39 23.11 -0.34
N VAL A 89 7.07 23.31 -0.27
CA VAL A 89 6.10 22.55 -1.09
C VAL A 89 6.25 22.90 -2.58
N VAL A 90 6.49 24.17 -2.90
CA VAL A 90 6.73 24.60 -4.28
C VAL A 90 8.05 24.03 -4.82
N ASN A 91 9.08 23.99 -3.99
CA ASN A 91 10.39 23.45 -4.36
C ASN A 91 10.42 21.92 -4.48
N ASP A 92 9.63 21.21 -3.66
CA ASP A 92 9.50 19.76 -3.74
C ASP A 92 8.05 19.32 -3.42
N PRO A 93 7.19 19.11 -4.43
CA PRO A 93 5.78 18.76 -4.26
C PRO A 93 5.55 17.34 -3.70
N ARG A 94 6.63 16.56 -3.45
CA ARG A 94 6.55 15.25 -2.81
C ARG A 94 6.51 15.35 -1.28
N LEU A 95 6.93 16.48 -0.70
CA LEU A 95 7.00 16.67 0.76
C LEU A 95 5.65 16.51 1.48
N PRO A 96 4.50 16.99 0.95
CA PRO A 96 3.20 16.73 1.57
C PRO A 96 2.87 15.25 1.71
N ILE A 97 3.21 14.44 0.69
CA ILE A 97 3.03 12.98 0.73
C ILE A 97 3.99 12.38 1.78
N ALA A 98 5.24 12.81 1.81
CA ALA A 98 6.22 12.34 2.79
C ALA A 98 5.79 12.66 4.23
N LEU A 99 5.22 13.84 4.49
CA LEU A 99 4.64 14.21 5.79
C LEU A 99 3.51 13.25 6.18
N MET A 100 2.55 13.04 5.29
CA MET A 100 1.42 12.15 5.54
C MET A 100 1.89 10.72 5.84
N LEU A 101 2.83 10.18 5.06
CA LEU A 101 3.35 8.83 5.26
C LEU A 101 4.10 8.69 6.59
N ALA A 102 4.90 9.69 6.96
CA ALA A 102 5.59 9.70 8.25
C ALA A 102 4.61 9.77 9.44
N LEU A 103 3.54 10.56 9.31
CA LEU A 103 2.48 10.64 10.31
C LEU A 103 1.68 9.32 10.38
N PHE A 104 1.37 8.66 9.25
CA PHE A 104 0.73 7.34 9.25
C PHE A 104 1.58 6.26 9.92
N GLN A 105 2.89 6.28 9.70
CA GLN A 105 3.80 5.38 10.38
C GLN A 105 3.86 5.61 11.91
N TYR A 106 3.49 6.80 12.37
CA TYR A 106 3.41 7.11 13.79
C TYR A 106 2.00 6.88 14.37
N ASP A 107 0.95 7.54 13.82
CA ASP A 107 -0.43 7.56 14.35
C ASP A 107 -1.44 7.79 13.23
N ALA A 108 -2.18 6.75 12.86
CA ALA A 108 -3.17 6.82 11.78
C ALA A 108 -4.36 7.73 12.12
N SER A 109 -4.79 7.79 13.40
CA SER A 109 -5.89 8.65 13.86
C SER A 109 -5.55 10.14 13.75
N LEU A 110 -4.32 10.50 14.12
CA LEU A 110 -3.77 11.84 13.91
C LEU A 110 -3.78 12.20 12.43
N THR A 111 -3.24 11.28 11.59
CA THR A 111 -3.07 11.52 10.16
C THR A 111 -4.42 11.62 9.45
N GLY A 112 -5.38 10.77 9.78
CA GLY A 112 -6.74 10.84 9.26
C GLY A 112 -7.38 12.21 9.52
N LYS A 113 -7.24 12.74 10.74
CA LYS A 113 -7.73 14.10 11.05
C LYS A 113 -7.01 15.18 10.26
N TYR A 114 -5.68 15.09 10.12
CA TYR A 114 -4.87 16.02 9.34
C TYR A 114 -5.31 16.03 7.87
N ILE A 115 -5.46 14.87 7.25
CA ILE A 115 -5.86 14.75 5.84
C ILE A 115 -7.26 15.31 5.62
N VAL A 116 -8.24 14.89 6.42
CA VAL A 116 -9.64 15.28 6.22
C VAL A 116 -9.85 16.77 6.47
N ALA A 117 -9.28 17.29 7.55
CA ALA A 117 -9.51 18.68 7.98
C ALA A 117 -8.74 19.70 7.16
N LEU A 118 -7.58 19.33 6.63
CA LEU A 118 -6.68 20.26 5.95
C LEU A 118 -6.44 19.87 4.49
N SER A 119 -5.86 18.71 4.24
CA SER A 119 -5.37 18.33 2.90
C SER A 119 -6.50 18.19 1.87
N MET A 120 -7.56 17.43 2.21
CA MET A 120 -8.67 17.20 1.26
C MET A 120 -9.45 18.47 0.97
N PHE A 121 -9.70 19.30 2.00
CA PHE A 121 -10.36 20.58 1.83
C PHE A 121 -9.52 21.53 0.96
N SER A 122 -8.24 21.66 1.27
CA SER A 122 -7.32 22.55 0.54
C SER A 122 -7.17 22.12 -0.93
N ASN A 123 -7.05 20.83 -1.21
CA ASN A 123 -7.00 20.31 -2.58
C ASN A 123 -8.30 20.59 -3.34
N ALA A 124 -9.46 20.45 -2.68
CA ALA A 124 -10.75 20.82 -3.30
C ALA A 124 -10.82 22.31 -3.64
N MET A 125 -10.26 23.18 -2.80
CA MET A 125 -10.17 24.63 -3.09
C MET A 125 -9.30 24.91 -4.29
N LEU A 126 -8.17 24.23 -4.44
CA LEU A 126 -7.29 24.38 -5.61
C LEU A 126 -7.91 23.79 -6.89
N GLY A 127 -8.56 22.62 -6.80
CA GLY A 127 -9.08 21.92 -7.97
C GLY A 127 -10.44 22.41 -8.48
N LEU A 128 -11.29 22.94 -7.61
CA LEU A 128 -12.67 23.34 -7.91
C LEU A 128 -12.94 24.84 -7.66
N GLY A 129 -12.05 25.50 -6.94
CA GLY A 129 -12.18 26.90 -6.59
C GLY A 129 -11.83 27.83 -7.75
N THR A 130 -12.07 29.11 -7.52
CA THR A 130 -11.59 30.23 -8.34
C THR A 130 -10.67 31.10 -7.50
N GLU A 131 -10.05 32.12 -8.05
CA GLU A 131 -9.17 33.05 -7.32
C GLU A 131 -9.78 33.57 -6.02
N ARG A 132 -11.11 33.76 -6.00
CA ARG A 132 -11.85 34.19 -4.79
C ARG A 132 -11.79 33.18 -3.63
N HIS A 133 -11.43 31.90 -3.88
CA HIS A 133 -11.37 30.86 -2.88
C HIS A 133 -9.95 30.58 -2.37
N LEU A 134 -8.91 31.17 -2.99
CA LEU A 134 -7.51 30.90 -2.64
C LEU A 134 -7.17 31.28 -1.20
N HIS A 135 -7.82 32.29 -0.63
CA HIS A 135 -7.61 32.64 0.77
C HIS A 135 -8.01 31.51 1.73
N TYR A 136 -9.07 30.74 1.41
CA TYR A 136 -9.45 29.57 2.22
C TYR A 136 -8.39 28.46 2.18
N TYR A 137 -7.72 28.29 1.04
CA TYR A 137 -6.58 27.38 0.96
C TYR A 137 -5.47 27.80 1.93
N THR A 138 -5.06 29.07 1.88
CA THR A 138 -3.99 29.59 2.74
C THR A 138 -4.37 29.51 4.22
N GLU A 139 -5.58 29.95 4.59
CA GLU A 139 -6.06 29.89 5.97
C GLU A 139 -6.17 28.48 6.52
N SER A 140 -6.55 27.50 5.66
CA SER A 140 -6.59 26.10 6.04
C SER A 140 -5.18 25.54 6.28
N MET A 141 -4.23 25.81 5.38
CA MET A 141 -2.85 25.36 5.53
C MET A 141 -2.16 25.96 6.76
N GLU A 142 -2.53 27.18 7.14
CA GLU A 142 -2.06 27.83 8.37
C GLU A 142 -2.82 27.37 9.63
N GLY A 143 -3.83 26.50 9.49
CA GLY A 143 -4.66 26.03 10.61
C GLY A 143 -5.60 27.07 11.22
N LYS A 144 -5.83 28.20 10.53
CA LYS A 144 -6.79 29.24 10.95
C LYS A 144 -8.23 28.80 10.78
N ILE A 145 -8.50 27.96 9.78
CA ILE A 145 -9.79 27.32 9.54
C ILE A 145 -9.63 25.80 9.44
N ILE A 146 -10.67 25.09 9.81
CA ILE A 146 -10.79 23.63 9.63
C ILE A 146 -11.78 23.39 8.51
N GLY A 147 -11.32 22.75 7.46
CA GLY A 147 -12.14 22.39 6.32
C GLY A 147 -12.98 21.14 6.56
N CYS A 148 -14.01 21.01 5.74
CA CYS A 148 -14.86 19.81 5.70
C CYS A 148 -15.08 19.42 4.24
N TYR A 149 -14.90 18.14 3.95
CA TYR A 149 -15.12 17.58 2.61
C TYR A 149 -16.34 16.63 2.65
N ALA A 150 -17.61 17.10 2.57
CA ALA A 150 -18.87 16.37 2.80
C ALA A 150 -19.44 15.72 1.50
N LEU A 151 -18.88 14.60 1.01
CA LEU A 151 -19.34 13.88 -0.18
C LEU A 151 -20.41 12.84 0.13
N THR A 152 -20.06 11.83 0.95
CA THR A 152 -20.85 10.63 1.17
C THR A 152 -22.17 10.90 1.88
N GLU A 153 -23.25 10.31 1.38
CA GLU A 153 -24.58 10.26 2.03
C GLU A 153 -24.81 8.88 2.65
N ILE A 154 -25.69 8.77 3.61
CA ILE A 154 -26.05 7.48 4.24
C ILE A 154 -26.45 6.46 3.19
N ALA A 155 -27.27 6.83 2.20
CA ALA A 155 -27.73 5.94 1.12
C ALA A 155 -26.72 5.77 -0.02
N HIS A 156 -25.79 6.70 -0.20
CA HIS A 156 -24.93 6.75 -1.39
C HIS A 156 -23.47 7.04 -1.08
N GLY A 157 -22.63 5.98 -1.06
CA GLY A 157 -21.17 6.09 -1.02
C GLY A 157 -20.54 5.88 -2.40
N SER A 158 -20.78 4.72 -3.02
CA SER A 158 -20.23 4.37 -4.33
C SER A 158 -21.00 4.98 -5.51
N ASN A 159 -22.32 5.06 -5.41
CA ASN A 159 -23.16 5.66 -6.44
C ASN A 159 -23.32 7.17 -6.23
N THR A 160 -22.25 7.92 -6.47
CA THR A 160 -22.21 9.38 -6.27
C THR A 160 -23.18 10.14 -7.18
N LYS A 161 -23.60 9.54 -8.31
CA LYS A 161 -24.58 10.15 -9.22
C LYS A 161 -26.00 10.18 -8.65
N ALA A 162 -26.30 9.33 -7.69
CA ALA A 162 -27.58 9.25 -7.03
C ALA A 162 -27.68 10.09 -5.76
N MET A 163 -26.67 10.89 -5.43
CA MET A 163 -26.69 11.80 -4.28
C MET A 163 -27.86 12.76 -4.36
N ARG A 164 -28.48 13.02 -3.22
CA ARG A 164 -29.75 13.73 -3.10
C ARG A 164 -29.64 15.11 -2.46
N THR A 165 -28.52 15.41 -1.77
CA THR A 165 -28.22 16.78 -1.32
C THR A 165 -28.03 17.66 -2.55
N PHE A 166 -28.73 18.78 -2.60
CA PHE A 166 -28.69 19.72 -3.73
C PHE A 166 -28.49 21.16 -3.28
N ALA A 167 -27.95 21.96 -4.20
CA ALA A 167 -27.86 23.42 -4.05
C ALA A 167 -28.73 24.06 -5.14
N LYS A 168 -29.80 24.77 -4.74
CA LYS A 168 -30.70 25.47 -5.66
C LYS A 168 -30.42 26.98 -5.58
N PHE A 169 -30.16 27.57 -6.73
CA PHE A 169 -30.01 29.03 -6.83
C PHE A 169 -31.36 29.73 -6.72
N ASP A 170 -31.46 30.73 -5.86
CA ASP A 170 -32.63 31.60 -5.72
C ASP A 170 -32.31 32.95 -6.38
N PRO A 171 -32.97 33.26 -7.53
CA PRO A 171 -32.75 34.52 -8.23
C PRO A 171 -33.17 35.77 -7.45
N ALA A 172 -34.16 35.63 -6.53
CA ALA A 172 -34.67 36.75 -5.78
C ALA A 172 -33.67 37.24 -4.70
N THR A 173 -33.02 36.29 -4.05
CA THR A 173 -32.03 36.58 -2.99
C THR A 173 -30.58 36.55 -3.50
N GLN A 174 -30.35 36.11 -4.74
CA GLN A 174 -29.00 35.90 -5.32
C GLN A 174 -28.14 34.94 -4.49
N LYS A 175 -28.77 33.96 -3.83
CA LYS A 175 -28.11 32.98 -2.95
C LYS A 175 -28.41 31.56 -3.41
N PHE A 176 -27.50 30.64 -3.03
CA PHE A 176 -27.77 29.21 -3.13
C PHE A 176 -28.42 28.70 -1.85
N PHE A 177 -29.50 27.97 -2.02
CA PHE A 177 -30.15 27.24 -0.94
C PHE A 177 -29.64 25.81 -0.94
N LEU A 178 -28.81 25.45 0.04
CA LEU A 178 -28.28 24.10 0.23
C LEU A 178 -29.25 23.29 1.10
N HIS A 179 -29.67 22.13 0.61
CA HIS A 179 -30.68 21.34 1.28
C HIS A 179 -30.39 19.83 1.23
N THR A 180 -30.52 19.19 2.39
CA THR A 180 -30.50 17.75 2.60
C THR A 180 -31.96 17.31 2.85
N PRO A 181 -32.62 16.66 1.86
CA PRO A 181 -34.08 16.48 1.88
C PRO A 181 -34.58 15.52 2.95
N ASP A 182 -33.77 14.55 3.36
CA ASP A 182 -34.12 13.52 4.34
C ASP A 182 -32.91 12.88 4.99
N PHE A 183 -33.13 11.92 5.90
CA PHE A 183 -32.06 11.23 6.63
C PHE A 183 -31.13 10.40 5.74
N GLU A 184 -31.64 9.80 4.66
CA GLU A 184 -30.82 9.02 3.73
C GLU A 184 -29.84 9.89 2.95
N ALA A 185 -30.16 11.17 2.73
CA ALA A 185 -29.29 12.17 2.15
C ALA A 185 -28.36 12.83 3.16
N ALA A 186 -28.48 12.51 4.45
CA ALA A 186 -27.60 13.07 5.47
C ALA A 186 -26.13 12.68 5.21
N LYS A 187 -25.25 13.68 5.32
CA LYS A 187 -23.82 13.51 5.12
C LYS A 187 -23.20 12.71 6.27
N CYS A 188 -22.38 11.70 5.93
CA CYS A 188 -21.80 10.80 6.91
C CYS A 188 -20.35 10.42 6.56
N TRP A 189 -19.67 9.78 7.50
CA TRP A 189 -18.32 9.23 7.45
C TRP A 189 -17.24 10.30 7.32
N VAL A 190 -17.02 10.78 6.12
CA VAL A 190 -16.05 11.83 5.83
C VAL A 190 -16.80 13.13 5.61
N GLY A 191 -16.41 14.20 6.24
CA GLY A 191 -17.02 15.51 6.00
C GLY A 191 -16.70 16.00 4.58
N ASN A 192 -17.62 15.80 3.57
CA ASN A 192 -17.18 15.84 2.17
C ASN A 192 -18.14 16.45 1.15
N LEU A 193 -17.71 17.42 0.33
CA LEU A 193 -18.42 17.90 -0.87
C LEU A 193 -17.44 18.20 -2.03
N GLY A 194 -17.62 17.51 -3.15
CA GLY A 194 -16.94 17.79 -4.42
C GLY A 194 -16.01 16.68 -4.90
N ALA A 195 -16.46 15.92 -5.89
CA ALA A 195 -15.64 14.91 -6.55
C ALA A 195 -15.04 15.49 -7.82
N ASN A 196 -13.74 15.68 -7.81
CA ASN A 196 -12.95 15.75 -9.04
C ASN A 196 -12.26 14.41 -9.24
N PHE A 197 -12.34 13.84 -10.46
CA PHE A 197 -11.70 12.55 -10.77
C PHE A 197 -10.17 12.57 -10.54
N ALA A 198 -9.53 13.71 -10.68
CA ALA A 198 -8.11 13.87 -10.43
C ALA A 198 -7.76 13.69 -8.93
N ASP A 199 -8.54 14.28 -8.03
CA ASP A 199 -8.30 14.17 -6.59
C ASP A 199 -8.50 12.74 -6.07
N LEU A 200 -9.54 12.04 -6.56
CA LEU A 200 -9.78 10.65 -6.18
C LEU A 200 -8.69 9.69 -6.68
N SER A 201 -8.14 9.92 -7.86
CA SER A 201 -7.06 9.09 -8.39
C SER A 201 -5.76 9.30 -7.62
N SER A 202 -5.48 10.53 -7.21
CA SER A 202 -4.35 10.90 -6.37
C SER A 202 -4.50 10.33 -4.96
N GLY A 203 -5.69 10.44 -4.35
CA GLY A 203 -6.01 9.85 -3.06
C GLY A 203 -5.78 8.32 -3.07
N ARG A 204 -6.26 7.61 -4.10
CA ARG A 204 -6.06 6.16 -4.25
C ARG A 204 -4.61 5.76 -4.37
N ALA A 205 -3.79 6.55 -5.07
CA ALA A 205 -2.37 6.29 -5.17
C ALA A 205 -1.65 6.51 -3.83
N VAL A 206 -2.01 7.55 -3.10
CA VAL A 206 -1.52 7.79 -1.73
C VAL A 206 -1.89 6.62 -0.82
N ILE A 207 -3.10 6.02 -0.96
CA ILE A 207 -3.49 4.84 -0.18
C ILE A 207 -2.57 3.64 -0.45
N VAL A 208 -2.08 3.45 -1.67
CA VAL A 208 -1.07 2.40 -1.92
C VAL A 208 0.16 2.63 -1.04
N SER A 209 0.66 3.85 -0.98
CA SER A 209 1.80 4.21 -0.13
C SER A 209 1.47 4.14 1.38
N VAL A 210 0.23 4.44 1.78
CA VAL A 210 -0.27 4.24 3.15
C VAL A 210 -0.30 2.76 3.51
N CYS A 211 -0.75 1.89 2.61
CA CYS A 211 -0.69 0.44 2.78
C CYS A 211 0.75 -0.04 3.01
N VAL A 212 1.70 0.47 2.21
CA VAL A 212 3.13 0.22 2.42
C VAL A 212 3.60 0.73 3.79
N ALA A 213 3.14 1.91 4.23
CA ALA A 213 3.51 2.45 5.54
C ALA A 213 3.06 1.54 6.70
N PHE A 214 1.87 0.93 6.61
CA PHE A 214 1.39 -0.06 7.58
C PHE A 214 2.18 -1.38 7.50
N MET A 215 2.44 -1.91 6.29
CA MET A 215 3.29 -3.10 6.11
C MET A 215 4.71 -2.86 6.62
N SER A 216 5.23 -1.63 6.48
CA SER A 216 6.54 -1.19 6.99
C SER A 216 6.64 -1.10 8.52
N LYS A 217 5.53 -1.27 9.22
CA LYS A 217 5.50 -1.47 10.68
C LYS A 217 5.31 -2.96 11.01
N ALA A 218 4.29 -3.60 10.46
CA ALA A 218 3.93 -4.97 10.81
C ALA A 218 5.04 -5.98 10.50
N LEU A 219 5.66 -5.89 9.31
CA LEU A 219 6.69 -6.83 8.89
C LEU A 219 7.98 -6.72 9.72
N PRO A 220 8.55 -5.52 9.97
CA PRO A 220 9.69 -5.41 10.88
C PRO A 220 9.40 -5.96 12.28
N ILE A 221 8.21 -5.70 12.83
CA ILE A 221 7.82 -6.26 14.14
C ILE A 221 7.89 -7.79 14.10
N ALA A 222 7.24 -8.42 13.13
CA ALA A 222 7.15 -9.87 13.07
C ALA A 222 8.48 -10.54 12.70
N VAL A 223 9.24 -9.97 11.76
CA VAL A 223 10.53 -10.53 11.32
C VAL A 223 11.60 -10.42 12.39
N ARG A 224 11.73 -9.24 13.04
CA ARG A 224 12.65 -9.04 14.14
C ARG A 224 12.33 -9.94 15.32
N TYR A 225 11.04 -10.04 15.68
CA TYR A 225 10.56 -10.97 16.69
C TYR A 225 10.91 -12.42 16.33
N ALA A 226 10.67 -12.85 15.09
CA ALA A 226 10.93 -14.20 14.63
C ALA A 226 12.44 -14.55 14.66
N ALA A 227 13.31 -13.57 14.45
CA ALA A 227 14.76 -13.74 14.48
C ALA A 227 15.32 -13.93 15.89
N VAL A 228 14.62 -13.45 16.93
CA VAL A 228 15.09 -13.54 18.34
C VAL A 228 14.27 -14.53 19.17
N ARG A 229 12.99 -14.72 18.86
CA ARG A 229 12.12 -15.68 19.57
C ARG A 229 12.54 -17.10 19.25
N ARG A 230 12.85 -17.87 20.28
CA ARG A 230 13.19 -19.29 20.15
C ARG A 230 12.05 -20.18 20.63
N GLN A 231 11.79 -21.26 19.92
CA GLN A 231 10.85 -22.31 20.29
C GLN A 231 11.23 -23.60 19.55
N PHE A 232 11.27 -24.70 20.27
CA PHE A 232 11.65 -26.01 19.77
C PHE A 232 13.08 -26.03 19.20
N GLY A 233 13.55 -27.20 18.81
CA GLY A 233 14.89 -27.45 18.28
C GLY A 233 15.15 -28.93 18.14
N HIS A 234 16.40 -29.29 17.86
CA HIS A 234 16.82 -30.68 17.87
C HIS A 234 16.90 -31.20 19.31
N GLU A 235 16.73 -32.50 19.49
CA GLU A 235 16.78 -33.14 20.80
C GLU A 235 18.14 -32.89 21.48
N ASN A 236 18.11 -32.39 22.72
CA ASN A 236 19.29 -31.99 23.52
C ASN A 236 20.10 -30.80 22.99
N GLU A 237 19.55 -29.99 22.10
CA GLU A 237 20.14 -28.73 21.62
C GLU A 237 19.34 -27.52 22.11
N GLU A 238 19.90 -26.33 21.96
CA GLU A 238 19.18 -25.07 22.22
C GLU A 238 18.02 -24.90 21.26
N GLU A 239 16.95 -24.29 21.75
CA GLU A 239 15.81 -23.91 20.89
C GLU A 239 16.25 -22.99 19.75
N LEU A 240 15.67 -23.22 18.56
CA LEU A 240 15.97 -22.42 17.37
C LEU A 240 15.13 -21.14 17.31
N PRO A 241 15.66 -20.05 16.76
CA PRO A 241 14.84 -18.90 16.37
C PRO A 241 13.73 -19.35 15.41
N ILE A 242 12.51 -18.85 15.63
CA ILE A 242 11.37 -19.35 14.84
C ILE A 242 11.45 -19.00 13.35
N ILE A 243 12.29 -18.05 12.96
CA ILE A 243 12.56 -17.73 11.55
C ILE A 243 13.30 -18.88 10.82
N GLU A 244 13.93 -19.80 11.55
CA GLU A 244 14.65 -20.94 10.95
C GLU A 244 13.69 -22.01 10.42
N TYR A 245 12.40 -21.97 10.77
CA TYR A 245 11.42 -22.94 10.33
C TYR A 245 10.85 -22.61 8.95
N PRO A 246 10.87 -23.55 7.97
CA PRO A 246 10.38 -23.31 6.61
C PRO A 246 8.93 -22.80 6.56
N LEU A 247 8.05 -23.34 7.42
CA LEU A 247 6.67 -22.87 7.49
C LEU A 247 6.60 -21.40 7.94
N HIS A 248 7.44 -20.98 8.89
CA HIS A 248 7.47 -19.61 9.38
C HIS A 248 8.04 -18.65 8.32
N GLN A 249 9.07 -19.09 7.58
CA GLN A 249 9.59 -18.37 6.42
C GLN A 249 8.52 -18.17 5.36
N TRP A 250 7.79 -19.21 4.99
CA TRP A 250 6.69 -19.15 4.02
C TRP A 250 5.56 -18.21 4.45
N ARG A 251 5.30 -18.07 5.74
CA ARG A 251 4.30 -17.15 6.31
C ARG A 251 4.70 -15.68 6.23
N LEU A 252 5.99 -15.33 6.31
CA LEU A 252 6.45 -13.94 6.42
C LEU A 252 7.19 -13.43 5.19
N ILE A 253 8.08 -14.22 4.59
CA ILE A 253 9.00 -13.73 3.55
C ILE A 253 8.28 -13.36 2.24
N PRO A 254 7.22 -14.05 1.78
CA PRO A 254 6.45 -13.60 0.61
C PRO A 254 5.79 -12.23 0.80
N TYR A 255 5.28 -11.94 2.01
CA TYR A 255 4.73 -10.62 2.32
C TYR A 255 5.81 -9.55 2.40
N LEU A 256 7.00 -9.91 2.90
CA LEU A 256 8.15 -9.01 2.91
C LEU A 256 8.58 -8.64 1.48
N ALA A 257 8.66 -9.61 0.58
CA ALA A 257 8.92 -9.37 -0.83
C ALA A 257 7.84 -8.49 -1.47
N ALA A 258 6.57 -8.78 -1.21
CA ALA A 258 5.45 -7.99 -1.71
C ALA A 258 5.47 -6.54 -1.20
N ALA A 259 5.86 -6.30 0.05
CA ALA A 259 5.99 -4.96 0.61
C ALA A 259 7.12 -4.15 -0.07
N ILE A 260 8.26 -4.77 -0.39
CA ILE A 260 9.34 -4.14 -1.16
C ILE A 260 8.87 -3.78 -2.58
N VAL A 261 8.15 -4.68 -3.25
CA VAL A 261 7.59 -4.44 -4.59
C VAL A 261 6.57 -3.31 -4.57
N LEU A 262 5.66 -3.30 -3.59
CA LEU A 262 4.69 -2.22 -3.42
C LEU A 262 5.36 -0.89 -3.04
N LYS A 263 6.42 -0.90 -2.23
CA LYS A 263 7.18 0.31 -1.90
C LYS A 263 7.81 0.92 -3.16
N ASN A 264 8.47 0.10 -3.97
CA ASN A 264 9.01 0.57 -5.26
C ASN A 264 7.93 1.15 -6.17
N PHE A 265 6.77 0.52 -6.25
CA PHE A 265 5.65 1.02 -7.05
C PHE A 265 5.06 2.30 -6.45
N GLY A 266 4.89 2.39 -5.13
CA GLY A 266 4.38 3.57 -4.44
C GLY A 266 5.24 4.81 -4.68
N GLU A 267 6.57 4.68 -4.65
CA GLU A 267 7.52 5.75 -4.98
C GLU A 267 7.38 6.18 -6.44
N PHE A 268 7.40 5.21 -7.38
CA PHE A 268 7.16 5.48 -8.79
C PHE A 268 5.83 6.20 -9.02
N PHE A 269 4.76 5.73 -8.41
CA PHE A 269 3.42 6.24 -8.64
C PHE A 269 3.21 7.62 -8.01
N SER A 270 3.79 7.87 -6.84
CA SER A 270 3.77 9.19 -6.18
C SER A 270 4.53 10.23 -7.01
N ALA A 271 5.66 9.86 -7.61
CA ALA A 271 6.42 10.75 -8.50
C ALA A 271 5.60 11.13 -9.75
N ILE A 272 4.96 10.14 -10.41
CA ILE A 272 4.10 10.38 -11.58
C ILE A 272 2.91 11.29 -11.24
N ILE A 273 2.32 11.15 -10.06
CA ILE A 273 1.20 12.00 -9.63
C ILE A 273 1.65 13.42 -9.32
N ALA A 274 2.78 13.58 -8.66
CA ALA A 274 3.35 14.90 -8.42
C ALA A 274 3.65 15.62 -9.74
N GLU A 275 4.24 14.91 -10.71
CA GLU A 275 4.49 15.42 -12.05
C GLU A 275 3.18 15.73 -12.80
N PHE A 276 2.19 14.84 -12.75
CA PHE A 276 0.88 15.04 -13.36
C PHE A 276 0.17 16.28 -12.82
N HIS A 277 0.21 16.54 -11.51
CA HIS A 277 -0.38 17.74 -10.92
C HIS A 277 0.32 19.04 -11.40
N LEU A 278 1.63 19.03 -11.53
CA LEU A 278 2.38 20.16 -12.08
C LEU A 278 2.05 20.40 -13.57
N MET A 279 1.79 19.31 -14.32
CA MET A 279 1.48 19.34 -15.76
C MET A 279 -0.02 19.49 -16.07
N CYS A 280 -0.92 19.46 -15.10
CA CYS A 280 -2.38 19.62 -15.33
C CYS A 280 -2.75 20.93 -16.05
N LEU A 281 -1.82 21.85 -16.20
CA LEU A 281 -1.94 23.02 -17.07
C LEU A 281 -1.83 22.68 -18.57
N PHE A 282 -1.41 21.45 -18.94
CA PHE A 282 -1.21 20.99 -20.33
C PHE A 282 -1.79 19.60 -20.54
N PHE A 283 -3.03 19.49 -20.93
CA PHE A 283 -3.82 18.38 -21.49
C PHE A 283 -3.11 17.03 -21.76
N GLN A 284 -2.92 16.18 -20.73
CA GLN A 284 -2.52 14.78 -20.91
C GLN A 284 -3.64 13.79 -20.57
N ALA A 285 -4.73 13.81 -21.35
CA ALA A 285 -5.91 12.96 -21.12
C ALA A 285 -5.60 11.44 -21.14
N LYS A 286 -4.57 10.99 -21.89
CA LYS A 286 -4.14 9.58 -21.90
C LYS A 286 -3.47 9.19 -20.59
N LEU A 287 -2.53 10.01 -20.08
CA LEU A 287 -1.85 9.76 -18.81
C LEU A 287 -2.86 9.72 -17.65
N GLY A 288 -3.80 10.68 -17.59
CA GLY A 288 -4.82 10.69 -16.54
C GLY A 288 -5.71 9.43 -16.55
N ARG A 289 -6.08 8.91 -17.72
CA ARG A 289 -6.83 7.64 -17.82
C ARG A 289 -6.03 6.42 -17.39
N GLU A 290 -4.74 6.39 -17.69
CA GLU A 290 -3.85 5.30 -17.29
C GLU A 290 -3.59 5.33 -15.79
N ILE A 291 -3.30 6.51 -15.19
CA ILE A 291 -3.19 6.71 -13.74
C ILE A 291 -4.49 6.29 -13.03
N HIS A 292 -5.65 6.72 -13.55
CA HIS A 292 -6.95 6.35 -12.98
C HIS A 292 -7.13 4.82 -12.96
N SER A 293 -6.86 4.15 -14.08
CA SER A 293 -7.02 2.69 -14.16
C SER A 293 -6.04 1.95 -13.24
N LEU A 294 -4.76 2.37 -13.23
CA LEU A 294 -3.76 1.79 -12.32
C LEU A 294 -4.12 2.00 -10.85
N SER A 295 -4.57 3.21 -10.46
CA SER A 295 -4.98 3.49 -9.09
C SER A 295 -6.20 2.65 -8.65
N CYS A 296 -7.15 2.42 -9.57
CA CYS A 296 -8.33 1.59 -9.34
C CYS A 296 -8.00 0.08 -9.20
N ALA A 297 -6.87 -0.39 -9.72
CA ALA A 297 -6.39 -1.76 -9.53
C ALA A 297 -5.43 -1.88 -8.33
N ALA A 298 -4.52 -0.92 -8.18
CA ALA A 298 -3.46 -0.98 -7.18
C ALA A 298 -3.99 -0.77 -5.74
N LYS A 299 -4.94 0.16 -5.53
CA LYS A 299 -5.53 0.41 -4.21
C LYS A 299 -6.23 -0.84 -3.65
N PRO A 300 -7.10 -1.56 -4.40
CA PRO A 300 -7.65 -2.83 -3.94
C PRO A 300 -6.60 -3.89 -3.63
N LEU A 301 -5.63 -4.10 -4.52
CA LEU A 301 -4.57 -5.08 -4.33
C LEU A 301 -3.77 -4.79 -3.06
N ALA A 302 -3.30 -3.54 -2.89
CA ALA A 302 -2.53 -3.12 -1.73
C ALA A 302 -3.35 -3.22 -0.44
N GLY A 303 -4.62 -2.77 -0.42
CA GLY A 303 -5.48 -2.79 0.76
C GLY A 303 -5.73 -4.21 1.28
N TRP A 304 -6.12 -5.14 0.40
CA TRP A 304 -6.33 -6.54 0.79
C TRP A 304 -5.03 -7.21 1.22
N LEU A 305 -3.93 -6.97 0.49
CA LEU A 305 -2.64 -7.54 0.83
C LEU A 305 -2.13 -7.05 2.19
N THR A 306 -2.33 -5.77 2.51
CA THR A 306 -1.93 -5.18 3.79
C THR A 306 -2.70 -5.80 4.96
N ASN A 307 -4.02 -5.98 4.83
CA ASN A 307 -4.84 -6.61 5.85
C ASN A 307 -4.37 -8.05 6.12
N LEU A 308 -4.09 -8.83 5.06
CA LEU A 308 -3.55 -10.18 5.17
C LEU A 308 -2.15 -10.18 5.81
N THR A 309 -1.29 -9.24 5.42
CA THR A 309 0.06 -9.10 5.99
C THR A 309 0.01 -8.84 7.49
N ILE A 310 -0.80 -7.88 7.93
CA ILE A 310 -0.90 -7.55 9.37
C ILE A 310 -1.48 -8.71 10.16
N GLN A 311 -2.50 -9.39 9.62
CA GLN A 311 -3.07 -10.58 10.25
C GLN A 311 -2.02 -11.68 10.40
N GLU A 312 -1.25 -11.97 9.35
CA GLU A 312 -0.21 -12.98 9.38
C GLU A 312 0.93 -12.61 10.35
N CYS A 313 1.38 -11.35 10.34
CA CYS A 313 2.37 -10.85 11.28
C CYS A 313 1.91 -11.00 12.74
N ARG A 314 0.64 -10.66 13.04
CA ARG A 314 0.07 -10.81 14.37
C ARG A 314 0.07 -12.28 14.83
N GLU A 315 -0.34 -13.19 13.94
CA GLU A 315 -0.36 -14.63 14.25
C GLU A 315 1.04 -15.22 14.37
N ALA A 316 1.98 -14.78 13.54
CA ALA A 316 3.37 -15.21 13.55
C ALA A 316 4.10 -14.88 14.87
N CYS A 317 3.66 -13.83 15.57
CA CYS A 317 4.18 -13.48 16.91
C CYS A 317 3.47 -14.23 18.06
N GLY A 318 2.56 -15.16 17.77
CA GLY A 318 1.83 -15.92 18.79
C GLY A 318 1.05 -15.03 19.77
N GLY A 319 1.07 -15.37 21.05
CA GLY A 319 0.41 -14.59 22.10
C GLY A 319 0.99 -13.18 22.27
N HIS A 320 2.29 -12.98 22.06
CA HIS A 320 2.90 -11.66 22.12
C HIS A 320 2.37 -10.71 21.05
N GLY A 321 2.02 -11.20 19.86
CA GLY A 321 1.40 -10.40 18.79
C GLY A 321 0.00 -9.86 19.15
N TYR A 322 -0.67 -10.45 20.15
CA TYR A 322 -1.98 -9.98 20.64
C TYR A 322 -1.87 -8.88 21.69
N LEU A 323 -0.70 -8.75 22.33
CA LEU A 323 -0.48 -7.72 23.34
C LEU A 323 -0.59 -6.32 22.75
N LYS A 324 -1.18 -5.37 23.49
CA LYS A 324 -1.29 -3.95 23.08
C LYS A 324 0.06 -3.34 22.74
N ILE A 325 1.11 -3.67 23.53
CA ILE A 325 2.48 -3.19 23.33
C ILE A 325 3.16 -3.69 22.06
N ALA A 326 2.61 -4.75 21.43
CA ALA A 326 3.11 -5.20 20.13
C ALA A 326 2.70 -4.24 18.99
N GLY A 327 1.61 -3.48 19.15
CA GLY A 327 1.10 -2.53 18.18
C GLY A 327 0.36 -3.15 16.98
N LEU A 328 0.37 -4.48 16.81
CA LEU A 328 -0.19 -5.16 15.63
C LEU A 328 -1.72 -5.13 15.60
N CYS A 329 -2.38 -5.19 16.75
CA CYS A 329 -3.84 -5.10 16.82
C CYS A 329 -4.33 -3.72 16.42
N ASP A 330 -3.66 -2.65 16.88
CA ASP A 330 -3.99 -1.27 16.50
C ASP A 330 -3.79 -1.04 14.98
N LEU A 331 -2.69 -1.55 14.42
CA LEU A 331 -2.45 -1.50 12.98
C LEU A 331 -3.55 -2.19 12.18
N ARG A 332 -4.06 -3.33 12.68
CA ARG A 332 -5.15 -4.07 12.03
C ARG A 332 -6.45 -3.27 12.00
N GLU A 333 -6.82 -2.63 13.12
CA GLU A 333 -8.00 -1.77 13.19
C GLU A 333 -7.86 -0.55 12.28
N ASP A 334 -6.71 0.11 12.31
CA ASP A 334 -6.44 1.31 11.51
C ASP A 334 -6.43 1.04 10.01
N THR A 335 -5.99 -0.14 9.56
CA THR A 335 -5.86 -0.46 8.14
C THR A 335 -7.16 -0.95 7.50
N ASP A 336 -8.13 -1.45 8.28
CA ASP A 336 -9.34 -2.08 7.74
C ASP A 336 -10.15 -1.14 6.83
N ALA A 337 -10.23 0.14 7.19
CA ALA A 337 -10.90 1.16 6.39
C ALA A 337 -10.32 1.34 4.97
N ASN A 338 -9.04 0.98 4.73
CA ASN A 338 -8.41 1.05 3.41
C ASN A 338 -9.12 0.22 2.33
N THR A 339 -9.95 -0.73 2.73
CA THR A 339 -10.69 -1.57 1.77
C THR A 339 -11.96 -0.90 1.24
N THR A 340 -12.45 0.13 1.90
CA THR A 340 -13.76 0.76 1.62
C THR A 340 -13.68 2.24 1.27
N TYR A 341 -12.90 3.05 1.99
CA TYR A 341 -12.83 4.48 1.69
C TYR A 341 -12.04 4.77 0.42
N GLU A 342 -12.17 5.96 -0.16
CA GLU A 342 -11.66 6.35 -1.49
C GLU A 342 -12.16 5.42 -2.63
N GLY A 343 -13.30 4.80 -2.38
CA GLY A 343 -13.97 3.84 -3.26
C GLY A 343 -13.81 2.40 -2.78
N ASP A 344 -14.93 1.70 -2.67
CA ASP A 344 -14.94 0.26 -2.35
C ASP A 344 -14.05 -0.52 -3.32
N ASN A 345 -13.23 -1.42 -2.78
CA ASN A 345 -12.26 -2.18 -3.54
C ASN A 345 -12.87 -2.97 -4.71
N ASN A 346 -14.04 -3.60 -4.52
CA ASN A 346 -14.70 -4.37 -5.58
C ASN A 346 -15.33 -3.46 -6.65
N VAL A 347 -15.75 -2.26 -6.27
CA VAL A 347 -16.22 -1.24 -7.24
C VAL A 347 -15.06 -0.72 -8.08
N LEU A 348 -13.90 -0.49 -7.47
CA LEU A 348 -12.71 0.00 -8.17
C LEU A 348 -12.17 -1.01 -9.19
N THR A 349 -12.10 -2.30 -8.84
CA THR A 349 -11.66 -3.33 -9.79
C THR A 349 -12.53 -3.37 -11.05
N GLN A 350 -13.82 -3.05 -10.95
CA GLN A 350 -14.71 -2.96 -12.11
C GLN A 350 -14.34 -1.80 -13.05
N GLN A 351 -13.88 -0.68 -12.53
CA GLN A 351 -13.46 0.45 -13.36
C GLN A 351 -12.26 0.08 -14.23
N THR A 352 -11.25 -0.55 -13.65
CA THR A 352 -10.07 -1.02 -14.39
C THR A 352 -10.47 -2.07 -15.44
N SER A 353 -11.22 -3.10 -15.06
CA SER A 353 -11.61 -4.15 -16.01
C SER A 353 -12.47 -3.62 -17.17
N ASN A 354 -13.39 -2.69 -16.90
CA ASN A 354 -14.18 -2.06 -17.94
C ASN A 354 -13.31 -1.28 -18.94
N TRP A 355 -12.32 -0.55 -18.44
CA TRP A 355 -11.36 0.16 -19.29
C TRP A 355 -10.53 -0.81 -20.15
N LEU A 356 -9.97 -1.87 -19.53
CA LEU A 356 -9.19 -2.88 -20.24
C LEU A 356 -10.02 -3.60 -21.34
N LEU A 357 -11.26 -3.96 -21.05
CA LEU A 357 -12.18 -4.59 -22.02
C LEU A 357 -12.55 -3.63 -23.16
N GLN A 358 -12.69 -2.33 -22.87
CA GLN A 358 -12.90 -1.32 -23.92
C GLN A 358 -11.66 -1.21 -24.82
N LEU A 359 -10.45 -1.22 -24.28
CA LEU A 359 -9.22 -1.23 -25.07
C LEU A 359 -9.10 -2.52 -25.89
N TRP A 360 -9.42 -3.65 -25.30
CA TRP A 360 -9.42 -4.94 -25.98
C TRP A 360 -10.32 -4.96 -27.22
N SER A 361 -11.52 -4.41 -27.12
CA SER A 361 -12.46 -4.34 -28.25
C SER A 361 -11.94 -3.48 -29.43
N LYS A 362 -11.10 -2.48 -29.13
CA LYS A 362 -10.50 -1.53 -30.09
C LYS A 362 -9.01 -1.75 -30.34
N ARG A 363 -8.43 -2.87 -29.87
CA ARG A 363 -6.98 -3.10 -29.87
C ARG A 363 -6.29 -3.05 -31.23
N LYS A 364 -7.07 -3.17 -32.32
CA LYS A 364 -6.56 -3.09 -33.69
C LYS A 364 -6.58 -1.67 -34.25
N ASP A 365 -7.22 -0.72 -33.57
CA ASP A 365 -7.30 0.66 -34.02
C ASP A 365 -5.96 1.36 -33.74
N PRO A 366 -5.41 2.14 -34.68
CA PRO A 366 -4.12 2.81 -34.50
C PRO A 366 -4.12 3.73 -33.28
N GLY A 367 -3.06 3.66 -32.47
CA GLY A 367 -2.81 4.53 -31.34
C GLY A 367 -3.72 4.34 -30.11
N VAL A 368 -4.64 3.35 -30.12
CA VAL A 368 -5.55 3.08 -28.99
C VAL A 368 -4.82 2.55 -27.77
N LEU A 369 -3.74 1.81 -27.96
CA LEU A 369 -2.91 1.22 -26.89
C LEU A 369 -1.68 2.08 -26.54
N ASP A 370 -1.53 3.24 -27.15
CA ASP A 370 -0.42 4.16 -26.94
C ASP A 370 -0.70 5.02 -25.70
N PHE A 371 -0.22 4.54 -24.54
CA PHE A 371 -0.32 5.20 -23.23
C PHE A 371 1.08 5.45 -22.64
N PRO A 372 1.29 6.60 -21.97
CA PRO A 372 2.62 7.04 -21.52
C PRO A 372 3.36 6.07 -20.59
N LEU A 373 2.66 5.35 -19.70
CA LEU A 373 3.29 4.42 -18.77
C LEU A 373 3.49 3.01 -19.36
N GLY A 374 2.96 2.77 -20.56
CA GLY A 374 3.08 1.50 -21.27
C GLY A 374 2.47 0.31 -20.55
N SER A 375 1.44 0.53 -19.74
CA SER A 375 0.82 -0.51 -18.93
C SER A 375 -0.03 -1.50 -19.73
N VAL A 376 -0.46 -1.13 -20.93
CA VAL A 376 -1.33 -1.91 -21.82
C VAL A 376 -0.70 -2.27 -23.16
N THR A 377 0.57 -1.95 -23.39
CA THR A 377 1.27 -2.21 -24.66
C THR A 377 1.27 -3.70 -25.05
N LEU A 378 1.30 -4.59 -24.04
CA LEU A 378 1.25 -6.05 -24.25
C LEU A 378 -0.01 -6.51 -25.03
N ILE A 379 -1.10 -5.74 -25.00
CA ILE A 379 -2.36 -6.09 -25.67
C ILE A 379 -2.19 -6.08 -27.22
N ALA A 380 -1.26 -5.29 -27.74
CA ALA A 380 -0.95 -5.27 -29.16
C ALA A 380 -0.45 -6.64 -29.68
N ASP A 381 0.33 -7.35 -28.85
CA ASP A 381 0.92 -8.65 -29.15
C ASP A 381 0.05 -9.84 -28.69
N ALA A 382 -1.20 -9.60 -28.32
CA ALA A 382 -2.06 -10.60 -27.67
C ALA A 382 -2.21 -11.89 -28.48
N ASP A 383 -2.30 -11.83 -29.82
CA ASP A 383 -2.45 -13.01 -30.67
C ASP A 383 -1.19 -13.90 -30.66
N LYS A 384 0.00 -13.32 -30.47
CA LYS A 384 1.28 -14.03 -30.27
C LYS A 384 1.37 -14.58 -28.85
N ILE A 385 1.06 -13.75 -27.85
CA ILE A 385 1.10 -14.12 -26.43
C ILE A 385 0.18 -15.30 -26.14
N LEU A 386 -1.04 -15.32 -26.68
CA LEU A 386 -2.01 -16.41 -26.48
C LEU A 386 -1.57 -17.75 -27.06
N LYS A 387 -0.61 -17.77 -27.99
CA LYS A 387 -0.04 -19.02 -28.55
C LYS A 387 1.09 -19.58 -27.68
N SER A 388 1.65 -18.78 -26.78
CA SER A 388 2.73 -19.22 -25.89
C SER A 388 2.22 -20.23 -24.86
N LYS A 389 3.13 -21.03 -24.35
CA LYS A 389 2.90 -22.05 -23.32
C LYS A 389 4.01 -21.97 -22.30
N PHE A 390 3.74 -22.46 -21.11
CA PHE A 390 4.75 -22.66 -20.09
C PHE A 390 5.88 -23.54 -20.64
N SER A 391 7.12 -23.06 -20.54
CA SER A 391 8.27 -23.69 -21.18
C SER A 391 9.38 -24.13 -20.22
N ALA A 392 9.27 -23.77 -18.94
CA ALA A 392 10.29 -24.06 -17.94
C ALA A 392 10.46 -25.58 -17.73
N LYS A 393 11.71 -26.00 -17.63
CA LYS A 393 12.14 -27.41 -17.43
C LYS A 393 12.75 -27.64 -16.05
N SER A 394 12.93 -26.59 -15.26
CA SER A 394 13.48 -26.64 -13.91
C SER A 394 12.77 -25.62 -13.02
N ILE A 395 12.96 -25.73 -11.71
CA ILE A 395 12.46 -24.78 -10.71
C ILE A 395 13.01 -23.37 -11.04
N GLN A 396 14.32 -23.25 -11.27
CA GLN A 396 14.99 -21.96 -11.53
C GLN A 396 14.44 -21.26 -12.78
N GLU A 397 14.14 -22.03 -13.84
CA GLU A 397 13.50 -21.47 -15.03
C GLU A 397 12.08 -21.01 -14.74
N ALA A 398 11.29 -21.78 -13.96
CA ALA A 398 9.90 -21.49 -13.65
C ALA A 398 9.73 -20.21 -12.82
N ILE A 399 10.64 -19.95 -11.88
CA ILE A 399 10.65 -18.73 -11.06
C ILE A 399 11.48 -17.59 -11.67
N SER A 400 11.99 -17.76 -12.88
CA SER A 400 12.76 -16.71 -13.54
C SER A 400 11.87 -15.51 -13.89
N PRO A 401 12.38 -14.27 -13.79
CA PRO A 401 11.63 -13.06 -14.15
C PRO A 401 11.00 -13.13 -15.54
N LYS A 402 11.69 -13.74 -16.49
CA LYS A 402 11.22 -13.88 -17.88
C LYS A 402 9.98 -14.78 -17.98
N GLU A 403 10.03 -15.97 -17.36
CA GLU A 403 8.89 -16.92 -17.39
C GLU A 403 7.70 -16.36 -16.64
N LEU A 404 7.93 -15.73 -15.47
CA LEU A 404 6.88 -15.11 -14.68
C LEU A 404 6.18 -13.96 -15.43
N GLN A 405 6.94 -13.07 -16.07
CA GLN A 405 6.36 -12.02 -16.92
C GLN A 405 5.55 -12.60 -18.07
N SER A 406 6.07 -13.64 -18.74
CA SER A 406 5.38 -14.30 -19.85
C SER A 406 4.06 -14.93 -19.41
N ALA A 407 4.04 -15.56 -18.23
CA ALA A 407 2.84 -16.15 -17.64
C ALA A 407 1.78 -15.08 -17.31
N PHE A 408 2.17 -13.96 -16.69
CA PHE A 408 1.26 -12.85 -16.42
C PHE A 408 0.71 -12.20 -17.69
N GLN A 409 1.54 -11.98 -18.70
CA GLN A 409 1.10 -11.43 -19.98
C GLN A 409 0.08 -12.35 -20.65
N TRP A 410 0.35 -13.66 -20.66
CA TRP A 410 -0.59 -14.64 -21.18
C TRP A 410 -1.91 -14.63 -20.39
N LEU A 411 -1.84 -14.58 -19.07
CA LEU A 411 -3.00 -14.57 -18.18
C LEU A 411 -3.89 -13.35 -18.43
N ILE A 412 -3.32 -12.15 -18.57
CA ILE A 412 -4.04 -10.93 -18.92
C ILE A 412 -4.76 -11.09 -20.27
N CYS A 413 -4.06 -11.52 -21.31
CA CYS A 413 -4.63 -11.71 -22.64
C CYS A 413 -5.74 -12.80 -22.64
N HIS A 414 -5.55 -13.88 -21.89
CA HIS A 414 -6.53 -14.94 -21.73
C HIS A 414 -7.80 -14.43 -21.02
N LEU A 415 -7.64 -13.67 -19.92
CA LEU A 415 -8.77 -13.11 -19.18
C LEU A 415 -9.53 -12.06 -20.00
N LEU A 416 -8.84 -11.23 -20.79
CA LEU A 416 -9.48 -10.31 -21.74
C LEU A 416 -10.34 -11.06 -22.76
N LYS A 417 -9.77 -12.09 -23.40
CA LYS A 417 -10.46 -12.91 -24.39
C LYS A 417 -11.66 -13.67 -23.79
N SER A 418 -11.44 -14.36 -22.68
CA SER A 418 -12.48 -15.21 -22.05
C SER A 418 -13.60 -14.38 -21.42
N THR A 419 -13.27 -13.22 -20.82
CA THR A 419 -14.29 -12.30 -20.27
C THR A 419 -15.13 -11.70 -21.39
N THR A 420 -14.52 -11.30 -22.50
CA THR A 420 -15.26 -10.79 -23.69
C THR A 420 -16.21 -11.87 -24.24
N ALA A 421 -15.73 -13.09 -24.42
CA ALA A 421 -16.57 -14.20 -24.88
C ALA A 421 -17.73 -14.51 -23.91
N LYS A 422 -17.50 -14.43 -22.60
CA LYS A 422 -18.56 -14.56 -21.58
C LYS A 422 -19.59 -13.45 -21.70
N MET A 423 -19.17 -12.20 -21.87
CA MET A 423 -20.07 -11.05 -22.04
C MET A 423 -20.92 -11.18 -23.31
N GLU A 424 -20.32 -11.59 -24.43
CA GLU A 424 -21.04 -11.86 -25.68
C GLU A 424 -22.09 -12.97 -25.53
N SER A 425 -21.73 -14.05 -24.84
CA SER A 425 -22.65 -15.15 -24.52
C SER A 425 -23.85 -14.69 -23.67
N LEU A 426 -23.59 -13.83 -22.68
CA LEU A 426 -24.65 -13.26 -21.83
C LEU A 426 -25.56 -12.29 -22.60
N SER A 427 -24.99 -11.47 -23.47
CA SER A 427 -25.77 -10.57 -24.35
C SER A 427 -26.70 -11.34 -25.29
N LYS A 428 -26.25 -12.50 -25.80
CA LYS A 428 -27.12 -13.39 -26.62
C LYS A 428 -28.32 -13.97 -25.86
N LYS A 429 -28.27 -13.96 -24.51
CA LYS A 429 -29.41 -14.36 -23.67
C LYS A 429 -30.36 -13.19 -23.37
N SER A 430 -30.27 -12.09 -24.13
CA SER A 430 -31.11 -10.89 -24.00
C SER A 430 -31.01 -10.18 -22.64
N LEU A 431 -29.88 -10.34 -21.95
CA LEU A 431 -29.59 -9.60 -20.72
C LEU A 431 -29.21 -8.14 -21.06
N ASP A 432 -29.67 -7.20 -20.25
CA ASP A 432 -29.30 -5.79 -20.38
C ASP A 432 -27.81 -5.57 -20.08
N SER A 433 -27.28 -4.43 -20.47
CA SER A 433 -25.88 -4.07 -20.36
C SER A 433 -25.36 -4.09 -18.91
N PHE A 434 -26.19 -3.73 -17.92
CA PHE A 434 -25.82 -3.77 -16.51
C PHE A 434 -25.67 -5.22 -16.03
N SER A 435 -26.67 -6.07 -16.33
CA SER A 435 -26.66 -7.48 -15.98
C SER A 435 -25.48 -8.23 -16.61
N VAL A 436 -25.16 -7.97 -17.89
CA VAL A 436 -23.99 -8.55 -18.58
C VAL A 436 -22.71 -8.23 -17.84
N LYS A 437 -22.48 -6.96 -17.48
CA LYS A 437 -21.30 -6.54 -16.74
C LYS A 437 -21.25 -7.19 -15.35
N ASN A 438 -22.37 -7.22 -14.65
CA ASN A 438 -22.46 -7.74 -13.30
C ASN A 438 -22.15 -9.25 -13.25
N HIS A 439 -22.71 -10.04 -14.16
CA HIS A 439 -22.47 -11.47 -14.26
C HIS A 439 -21.07 -11.84 -14.80
N SER A 440 -20.32 -10.89 -15.34
CA SER A 440 -18.96 -11.11 -15.83
C SER A 440 -17.87 -10.85 -14.77
N GLN A 441 -18.21 -10.42 -13.55
CA GLN A 441 -17.20 -10.03 -12.55
C GLN A 441 -16.46 -11.22 -11.94
N VAL A 442 -17.19 -12.20 -11.39
CA VAL A 442 -16.63 -13.29 -10.60
C VAL A 442 -15.76 -14.22 -11.46
N TYR A 443 -14.54 -14.45 -11.03
CA TYR A 443 -13.48 -15.23 -11.71
C TYR A 443 -13.07 -14.71 -13.11
N SER A 444 -13.55 -13.55 -13.53
CA SER A 444 -13.27 -13.00 -14.86
C SER A 444 -12.80 -11.54 -14.75
N ALA A 445 -13.68 -10.56 -14.87
CA ALA A 445 -13.31 -9.14 -14.91
C ALA A 445 -12.60 -8.64 -13.63
N ARG A 446 -13.06 -9.06 -12.43
CA ARG A 446 -12.36 -8.73 -11.17
C ARG A 446 -10.93 -9.28 -11.14
N THR A 447 -10.76 -10.55 -11.54
CA THR A 447 -9.44 -11.19 -11.60
C THR A 447 -8.54 -10.49 -12.61
N LEU A 448 -9.07 -10.10 -13.78
CA LEU A 448 -8.33 -9.34 -14.80
C LEU A 448 -7.72 -8.06 -14.22
N SER A 449 -8.47 -7.30 -13.41
CA SER A 449 -7.96 -6.08 -12.79
C SER A 449 -6.79 -6.33 -11.85
N LEU A 450 -6.86 -7.39 -11.03
CA LEU A 450 -5.80 -7.73 -10.09
C LEU A 450 -4.54 -8.21 -10.82
N VAL A 451 -4.70 -9.13 -11.76
CA VAL A 451 -3.58 -9.67 -12.57
C VAL A 451 -2.88 -8.56 -13.37
N TYR A 452 -3.64 -7.63 -13.92
CA TYR A 452 -3.08 -6.45 -14.61
C TYR A 452 -2.18 -5.63 -13.69
N CYS A 453 -2.60 -5.41 -12.46
CA CYS A 453 -1.79 -4.69 -11.47
C CYS A 453 -0.58 -5.51 -11.03
N GLU A 454 -0.74 -6.80 -10.71
CA GLU A 454 0.34 -7.71 -10.31
C GLU A 454 1.46 -7.75 -11.38
N HIS A 455 1.08 -7.86 -12.64
CA HIS A 455 2.02 -7.78 -13.77
C HIS A 455 2.77 -6.44 -13.81
N PHE A 456 2.05 -5.32 -13.66
CA PHE A 456 2.67 -3.99 -13.73
C PHE A 456 3.62 -3.74 -12.55
N LEU A 457 3.27 -4.19 -11.36
CA LEU A 457 4.16 -4.18 -10.19
C LEU A 457 5.45 -4.97 -10.44
N LEU A 458 5.31 -6.21 -10.95
CA LEU A 458 6.45 -7.05 -11.31
C LEU A 458 7.34 -6.39 -12.37
N LYS A 459 6.75 -5.80 -13.40
CA LYS A 459 7.48 -5.04 -14.42
C LYS A 459 8.29 -3.91 -13.79
N LYS A 460 7.70 -3.12 -12.88
CA LYS A 460 8.37 -1.96 -12.27
C LYS A 460 9.51 -2.33 -11.33
N ILE A 461 9.40 -3.40 -10.57
CA ILE A 461 10.52 -3.82 -9.71
C ILE A 461 11.66 -4.43 -10.54
N LEU A 462 11.37 -5.10 -11.65
CA LEU A 462 12.40 -5.59 -12.57
C LEU A 462 13.11 -4.45 -13.30
N GLU A 463 12.39 -3.41 -13.72
CA GLU A 463 13.00 -2.17 -14.24
C GLU A 463 13.94 -1.53 -13.20
N ARG A 464 13.55 -1.55 -11.92
CA ARG A 464 14.40 -1.09 -10.82
C ARG A 464 15.65 -1.95 -10.65
N ALA A 465 15.52 -3.27 -10.68
CA ALA A 465 16.65 -4.19 -10.60
C ALA A 465 17.68 -3.93 -11.74
N GLU A 466 17.20 -3.77 -12.97
CA GLU A 466 18.05 -3.43 -14.12
C GLU A 466 18.76 -2.08 -13.95
N SER A 467 18.11 -1.08 -13.34
CA SER A 467 18.71 0.24 -13.14
C SER A 467 19.93 0.22 -12.21
N VAL A 468 20.09 -0.81 -11.40
CA VAL A 468 21.19 -0.97 -10.43
C VAL A 468 22.10 -2.17 -10.73
N LYS A 469 22.08 -2.72 -11.94
CA LYS A 469 22.87 -3.91 -12.32
C LYS A 469 24.38 -3.77 -12.13
N THR A 470 24.90 -2.56 -12.01
CA THR A 470 26.30 -2.28 -11.68
C THR A 470 26.64 -2.54 -10.21
N ASP A 471 25.66 -2.48 -9.31
CA ASP A 471 25.77 -2.95 -7.92
C ASP A 471 25.19 -4.37 -7.85
N ARG A 472 26.07 -5.36 -7.95
CA ARG A 472 25.69 -6.77 -8.04
C ARG A 472 24.82 -7.22 -6.88
N SER A 473 25.13 -6.79 -5.66
CA SER A 473 24.39 -7.20 -4.48
C SER A 473 22.95 -6.67 -4.47
N LEU A 474 22.76 -5.40 -4.85
CA LEU A 474 21.42 -4.82 -4.99
C LEU A 474 20.64 -5.43 -6.14
N HIS A 475 21.31 -5.72 -7.24
CA HIS A 475 20.67 -6.36 -8.40
C HIS A 475 20.16 -7.76 -8.04
N GLU A 476 21.01 -8.61 -7.45
CA GLU A 476 20.67 -9.99 -7.08
C GLU A 476 19.54 -10.06 -6.06
N ILE A 477 19.56 -9.23 -5.00
CA ILE A 477 18.49 -9.22 -4.00
C ILE A 477 17.15 -8.76 -4.59
N LEU A 478 17.15 -7.74 -5.47
CA LEU A 478 15.94 -7.29 -6.13
C LEU A 478 15.39 -8.34 -7.10
N LEU A 479 16.23 -9.11 -7.78
CA LEU A 479 15.79 -10.23 -8.63
C LEU A 479 15.15 -11.33 -7.78
N LYS A 480 15.73 -11.73 -6.65
CA LYS A 480 15.16 -12.73 -5.74
C LYS A 480 13.80 -12.28 -5.20
N VAL A 481 13.70 -11.03 -4.73
CA VAL A 481 12.45 -10.41 -4.27
C VAL A 481 11.40 -10.40 -5.39
N SER A 482 11.79 -10.04 -6.61
CA SER A 482 10.89 -10.01 -7.78
C SER A 482 10.41 -11.40 -8.16
N SER A 483 11.30 -12.41 -8.14
CA SER A 483 10.97 -13.80 -8.42
C SER A 483 10.01 -14.37 -7.38
N LEU A 484 10.25 -14.12 -6.10
CA LEU A 484 9.36 -14.58 -5.02
C LEU A 484 7.97 -13.93 -5.13
N TYR A 485 7.92 -12.59 -5.30
CA TYR A 485 6.65 -11.88 -5.47
C TYR A 485 5.88 -12.40 -6.69
N GLY A 486 6.57 -12.54 -7.83
CA GLY A 486 5.95 -13.01 -9.07
C GLY A 486 5.43 -14.43 -8.98
N ALA A 487 6.23 -15.36 -8.44
CA ALA A 487 5.86 -16.76 -8.26
C ALA A 487 4.69 -16.91 -7.27
N TRP A 488 4.77 -16.27 -6.11
CA TRP A 488 3.73 -16.30 -5.07
C TRP A 488 2.41 -15.65 -5.53
N SER A 489 2.47 -14.58 -6.33
CA SER A 489 1.26 -13.98 -6.90
C SER A 489 0.67 -14.86 -8.00
N LEU A 490 1.51 -15.46 -8.87
CA LEU A 490 1.06 -16.32 -9.96
C LEU A 490 0.43 -17.63 -9.47
N GLU A 491 0.90 -18.17 -8.33
CA GLU A 491 0.37 -19.39 -7.70
C GLU A 491 -1.14 -19.30 -7.46
N LYS A 492 -1.64 -18.16 -7.09
CA LYS A 492 -3.08 -17.89 -6.87
C LYS A 492 -3.92 -18.03 -8.14
N HIS A 493 -3.29 -17.98 -9.30
CA HIS A 493 -3.94 -18.04 -10.62
C HIS A 493 -3.75 -19.36 -11.34
N LEU A 494 -3.15 -20.39 -10.71
CA LEU A 494 -2.87 -21.70 -11.32
C LEU A 494 -4.12 -22.34 -11.95
N ALA A 495 -5.27 -22.28 -11.27
CA ALA A 495 -6.52 -22.81 -11.81
C ALA A 495 -6.88 -22.19 -13.18
N THR A 496 -6.70 -20.88 -13.35
CA THR A 496 -6.96 -20.18 -14.61
C THR A 496 -5.93 -20.52 -15.68
N LEU A 497 -4.66 -20.67 -15.30
CA LEU A 497 -3.58 -21.08 -16.21
C LEU A 497 -3.80 -22.51 -16.76
N TYR A 498 -4.25 -23.45 -15.91
CA TYR A 498 -4.64 -24.79 -16.34
C TYR A 498 -5.89 -24.79 -17.20
N GLN A 499 -6.95 -24.08 -16.79
CA GLN A 499 -8.20 -23.97 -17.53
C GLN A 499 -8.00 -23.39 -18.93
N GLY A 500 -7.15 -22.39 -19.06
CA GLY A 500 -6.80 -21.77 -20.33
C GLY A 500 -5.78 -22.55 -21.16
N GLY A 501 -5.19 -23.61 -20.58
CA GLY A 501 -4.22 -24.49 -21.26
C GLY A 501 -2.85 -23.86 -21.48
N TYR A 502 -2.44 -22.85 -20.68
CA TYR A 502 -1.08 -22.33 -20.65
C TYR A 502 -0.12 -23.35 -20.04
N VAL A 503 -0.52 -23.98 -18.94
CA VAL A 503 0.20 -25.05 -18.25
C VAL A 503 -0.54 -26.38 -18.42
N LYS A 504 0.21 -27.50 -18.38
CA LYS A 504 -0.31 -28.87 -18.44
C LYS A 504 0.53 -29.80 -17.56
N GLY A 505 -0.09 -30.85 -17.03
CA GLY A 505 0.58 -31.82 -16.16
C GLY A 505 0.87 -31.26 -14.75
N GLU A 506 1.64 -31.98 -13.97
CA GLU A 506 1.92 -31.67 -12.56
C GLU A 506 3.09 -30.70 -12.37
N LEU A 507 4.12 -30.82 -13.22
CA LEU A 507 5.40 -30.12 -13.06
C LEU A 507 5.30 -28.60 -12.95
N PRO A 508 4.46 -27.88 -13.70
CA PRO A 508 4.41 -26.42 -13.58
C PRO A 508 4.02 -25.94 -12.18
N ALA A 509 3.02 -26.59 -11.56
CA ALA A 509 2.59 -26.25 -10.20
C ALA A 509 3.65 -26.65 -9.16
N THR A 510 4.27 -27.82 -9.33
CA THR A 510 5.36 -28.30 -8.48
C THR A 510 6.54 -27.34 -8.53
N PHE A 511 7.05 -27.01 -9.72
CA PHE A 511 8.18 -26.08 -9.87
C PHE A 511 7.90 -24.71 -9.26
N LEU A 512 6.68 -24.19 -9.42
CA LEU A 512 6.33 -22.90 -8.88
C LEU A 512 6.29 -22.93 -7.35
N ARG A 513 5.69 -23.95 -6.74
CA ARG A 513 5.56 -24.09 -5.28
C ARG A 513 6.89 -24.40 -4.61
N ASP A 514 7.66 -25.33 -5.16
CA ASP A 514 9.00 -25.64 -4.67
C ASP A 514 9.90 -24.41 -4.78
N GLY A 515 9.83 -23.68 -5.90
CA GLY A 515 10.59 -22.46 -6.09
C GLY A 515 10.23 -21.34 -5.11
N ILE A 516 8.96 -21.23 -4.68
CA ILE A 516 8.56 -20.31 -3.60
C ILE A 516 9.23 -20.71 -2.28
N VAL A 517 9.24 -21.99 -1.95
CA VAL A 517 9.86 -22.50 -0.72
C VAL A 517 11.38 -22.29 -0.74
N ASP A 518 12.02 -22.60 -1.86
CA ASP A 518 13.46 -22.39 -2.07
C ASP A 518 13.83 -20.91 -1.90
N LEU A 519 13.09 -20.00 -2.55
CA LEU A 519 13.32 -18.56 -2.42
C LEU A 519 13.09 -18.03 -1.00
N CYS A 520 12.12 -18.57 -0.27
CA CYS A 520 11.93 -18.24 1.15
C CYS A 520 13.14 -18.67 1.98
N SER A 521 13.67 -19.86 1.75
CA SER A 521 14.87 -20.37 2.41
C SER A 521 16.12 -19.54 2.07
N GLU A 522 16.30 -19.17 0.80
CA GLU A 522 17.41 -18.31 0.37
C GLU A 522 17.35 -16.89 0.94
N LEU A 523 16.15 -16.31 1.08
CA LEU A 523 15.94 -14.96 1.60
C LEU A 523 15.89 -14.90 3.13
N LYS A 524 15.92 -16.01 3.82
CA LYS A 524 15.84 -16.08 5.28
C LYS A 524 16.95 -15.25 5.96
N ASP A 525 18.19 -15.40 5.53
CA ASP A 525 19.32 -14.68 6.11
C ASP A 525 19.32 -13.18 5.75
N ASP A 526 18.60 -12.79 4.68
CA ASP A 526 18.38 -11.42 4.26
C ASP A 526 17.14 -10.78 4.92
N ALA A 527 16.26 -11.57 5.54
CA ALA A 527 14.93 -11.14 5.96
C ALA A 527 14.96 -9.97 6.97
N VAL A 528 15.86 -10.01 7.96
CA VAL A 528 16.02 -8.93 8.95
C VAL A 528 16.45 -7.63 8.26
N SER A 529 17.42 -7.70 7.36
CA SER A 529 17.91 -6.53 6.62
C SER A 529 16.86 -6.00 5.63
N LEU A 530 16.05 -6.85 4.98
CA LEU A 530 14.90 -6.43 4.17
C LEU A 530 13.82 -5.75 5.03
N ALA A 531 13.58 -6.24 6.24
CA ALA A 531 12.68 -5.60 7.20
C ALA A 531 13.22 -4.23 7.64
N ASP A 532 14.53 -4.11 7.87
CA ASP A 532 15.20 -2.84 8.20
C ASP A 532 15.11 -1.81 7.06
N VAL A 533 15.10 -2.25 5.80
CA VAL A 533 14.81 -1.38 4.64
C VAL A 533 13.43 -0.74 4.75
N LEU A 534 12.43 -1.48 5.22
CA LEU A 534 11.06 -0.99 5.36
C LEU A 534 10.86 -0.16 6.63
N ALA A 535 11.51 -0.53 7.73
CA ALA A 535 11.24 -0.03 9.07
C ALA A 535 11.38 1.50 9.19
N PRO A 536 10.43 2.18 9.88
CA PRO A 536 10.67 3.51 10.43
C PRO A 536 11.62 3.43 11.65
N CYS A 537 11.93 4.56 12.28
CA CYS A 537 12.64 4.54 13.58
C CYS A 537 11.76 3.91 14.69
N ASP A 538 12.38 3.45 15.76
CA ASP A 538 11.69 2.75 16.86
C ASP A 538 10.58 3.58 17.50
N PHE A 539 10.76 4.92 17.61
CA PHE A 539 9.72 5.83 18.07
C PHE A 539 8.44 5.73 17.21
N ALA A 540 8.57 5.74 15.89
CA ALA A 540 7.44 5.65 14.96
C ALA A 540 6.90 4.22 14.84
N LEU A 541 7.76 3.21 14.99
CA LEU A 541 7.38 1.80 15.02
C LEU A 541 6.47 1.51 16.22
N ASN A 542 6.85 2.02 17.39
CA ASN A 542 6.10 1.93 18.65
C ASN A 542 5.65 0.50 18.99
N SER A 543 6.60 -0.42 19.07
CA SER A 543 6.37 -1.83 19.38
C SER A 543 7.48 -2.40 20.27
N ALA A 544 7.10 -2.89 21.44
CA ALA A 544 8.06 -3.50 22.37
C ALA A 544 8.68 -4.80 21.85
N ILE A 545 8.02 -5.51 20.94
CA ILE A 545 8.53 -6.75 20.37
C ILE A 545 9.22 -6.57 19.01
N GLY A 546 9.25 -5.33 18.49
CA GLY A 546 9.81 -4.99 17.18
C GLY A 546 11.00 -4.05 17.22
N MET A 547 11.60 -3.81 18.39
CA MET A 547 12.72 -2.89 18.57
C MET A 547 13.91 -3.24 17.68
N SER A 548 14.64 -2.22 17.26
CA SER A 548 15.72 -2.38 16.30
C SER A 548 16.96 -3.08 16.86
N ASP A 549 17.13 -3.11 18.20
CA ASP A 549 18.15 -3.90 18.88
C ASP A 549 17.79 -5.40 19.01
N GLY A 550 16.48 -5.73 19.07
CA GLY A 550 15.98 -7.08 19.28
C GLY A 550 15.85 -7.51 20.74
N GLU A 551 15.94 -6.59 21.71
CA GLU A 551 15.83 -6.86 23.14
C GLU A 551 14.39 -7.04 23.62
N VAL A 552 13.67 -7.98 22.99
CA VAL A 552 12.23 -8.22 23.18
C VAL A 552 11.85 -8.53 24.63
N ASN A 553 12.62 -9.35 25.32
CA ASN A 553 12.29 -9.78 26.68
C ASN A 553 12.43 -8.63 27.67
N PHE A 554 13.45 -7.80 27.51
CA PHE A 554 13.68 -6.63 28.36
C PHE A 554 12.53 -5.63 28.29
N GLU A 555 12.07 -5.33 27.10
CA GLU A 555 10.96 -4.39 26.86
C GLU A 555 9.62 -4.92 27.38
N ILE A 556 9.36 -6.24 27.25
CA ILE A 556 8.16 -6.87 27.81
C ILE A 556 8.23 -6.81 29.34
N ASP A 557 9.35 -7.15 29.97
CA ASP A 557 9.53 -7.13 31.42
C ASP A 557 9.38 -5.70 31.96
N LEU A 558 9.93 -4.71 31.28
CA LEU A 558 9.78 -3.30 31.64
C LEU A 558 8.33 -2.84 31.59
N TYR A 559 7.56 -3.30 30.58
CA TYR A 559 6.15 -3.02 30.48
C TYR A 559 5.34 -3.68 31.60
N LEU A 560 5.53 -4.98 31.82
CA LEU A 560 4.82 -5.74 32.85
C LEU A 560 5.14 -5.23 34.25
N SER A 561 6.39 -4.84 34.52
CA SER A 561 6.76 -4.25 35.82
C SER A 561 6.04 -2.93 36.10
N ARG A 562 5.83 -2.09 35.09
CA ARG A 562 5.06 -0.83 35.21
C ARG A 562 3.58 -1.10 35.48
N GLU A 563 2.99 -2.10 34.83
CA GLU A 563 1.59 -2.51 35.05
C GLU A 563 1.40 -3.13 36.45
N VAL A 564 2.29 -4.01 36.90
CA VAL A 564 2.22 -4.61 38.24
C VAL A 564 2.26 -3.55 39.35
N PHE A 565 3.04 -2.48 39.20
CA PHE A 565 3.02 -1.35 40.14
C PHE A 565 1.69 -0.59 40.17
N HIS A 566 0.91 -0.62 39.08
CA HIS A 566 -0.44 -0.03 39.05
C HIS A 566 -1.47 -0.94 39.70
N PHE A 567 -1.38 -2.27 39.53
CA PHE A 567 -2.27 -3.24 40.18
C PHE A 567 -2.14 -3.28 41.70
N GLN A 568 -0.96 -3.02 42.26
CA GLN A 568 -0.74 -2.96 43.71
C GLN A 568 -1.46 -1.76 44.38
N LYS A 569 -1.98 -0.80 43.61
CA LYS A 569 -2.75 0.35 44.11
C LYS A 569 -4.27 0.16 44.07
N ILE A 570 -4.75 -0.94 43.49
CA ILE A 570 -6.16 -1.30 43.58
C ILE A 570 -6.34 -2.13 44.85
N GLU A 571 -6.46 -1.46 45.99
CA GLU A 571 -7.02 -2.09 47.20
C GLU A 571 -8.43 -2.54 46.89
N LEU A 572 -8.66 -3.86 47.03
CA LEU A 572 -9.99 -4.48 46.95
C LEU A 572 -10.88 -3.82 48.02
N PHE A 573 -11.85 -3.00 47.57
CA PHE A 573 -13.04 -2.63 48.34
C PHE A 573 -14.14 -3.64 48.09
#